data_27cd66d11dccc3bc6b5c3b9f0a1e7de7
#
_entry.id   27cd66d11dccc3bc6b5c3b9f0a1e7de7
#
_cell.length_a   1.000
_cell.length_b   1.000
_cell.length_c   1.000
_cell.angle_alpha   90.00
_cell.angle_beta   90.00
_cell.angle_gamma   90.00
#
_symmetry.space_group_name_H-M   'P 1'
#
loop_
_entity.id
_entity.type
_entity.pdbx_description
1 polymer ?
#
loop_
_entity_poly.entity_id
_entity_poly.type
_entity_poly.pdbx_seq_one_letter_code
_entity_poly.pdbx_strand_id
1 'polypeptide(L)'
;FPGVRLHFLALPDDASPRYAAGELAVLYCRAERVGWKTAAGSSVNLGPGDFCVCPGELLADAEFYFPNDRCELLRIELEDGAEPELIADSGVTPKRLKDRLCGAGCFPHTGSEQTESIFSAFYDQPAELRNAYLRIKTLELLLYLAKLEPSGRNQMTQYQAEQVRVIREIHDLLASNMERRFTIEE
;
A
#
# COMPACT_ATOMS: atom_id res chain seq x y z
N PHE A 1 5.24 -15.93 -11.55
CA PHE A 1 4.43 -17.16 -11.57
C PHE A 1 2.95 -16.77 -11.79
N PRO A 2 2.10 -17.74 -12.19
CA PRO A 2 0.70 -17.45 -12.45
C PRO A 2 0.02 -16.78 -11.26
N GLY A 3 -0.90 -15.83 -11.54
CA GLY A 3 -1.68 -15.16 -10.50
C GLY A 3 -0.94 -14.03 -9.76
N VAL A 4 0.26 -13.65 -10.19
CA VAL A 4 0.98 -12.50 -9.62
C VAL A 4 1.33 -11.49 -10.70
N ARG A 5 0.93 -10.23 -10.49
CA ARG A 5 1.25 -9.09 -11.37
C ARG A 5 2.01 -8.02 -10.58
N LEU A 6 3.00 -7.43 -11.21
CA LEU A 6 3.86 -6.39 -10.64
C LEU A 6 3.75 -5.13 -11.51
N HIS A 7 3.43 -4.01 -10.88
CA HIS A 7 3.30 -2.71 -11.53
C HIS A 7 4.22 -1.70 -10.83
N PHE A 8 5.12 -1.11 -11.59
CA PHE A 8 5.96 0.00 -11.15
C PHE A 8 5.33 1.28 -11.66
N LEU A 9 4.77 2.08 -10.77
CA LEU A 9 3.94 3.22 -11.09
C LEU A 9 4.65 4.51 -10.71
N ALA A 10 4.64 5.49 -11.64
CA ALA A 10 4.99 6.88 -11.38
C ALA A 10 3.69 7.69 -11.46
N LEU A 11 3.09 7.97 -10.31
CA LEU A 11 1.81 8.64 -10.22
C LEU A 11 2.00 10.16 -10.12
N PRO A 12 1.09 10.99 -10.67
CA PRO A 12 -0.28 10.66 -11.12
C PRO A 12 -0.41 10.22 -12.60
N ASP A 13 0.68 10.14 -13.36
CA ASP A 13 0.64 9.89 -14.82
C ASP A 13 -0.01 8.53 -15.17
N ASP A 14 0.12 7.55 -14.28
CA ASP A 14 -0.52 6.26 -14.44
C ASP A 14 -1.92 6.28 -13.82
N ALA A 15 -2.95 6.20 -14.65
CA ALA A 15 -4.35 6.21 -14.24
C ALA A 15 -4.68 5.17 -13.16
N SER A 16 -5.61 5.50 -12.28
CA SER A 16 -6.11 4.63 -11.21
C SER A 16 -6.35 3.21 -11.70
N PRO A 17 -5.66 2.23 -11.13
CA PRO A 17 -5.79 0.86 -11.58
C PRO A 17 -7.18 0.33 -11.23
N ARG A 18 -7.80 -0.37 -12.19
CA ARG A 18 -9.00 -1.14 -11.90
C ARG A 18 -8.57 -2.45 -11.22
N TYR A 19 -9.17 -2.73 -10.09
CA TYR A 19 -8.98 -3.99 -9.36
C TYR A 19 -10.13 -4.93 -9.63
N ALA A 20 -9.87 -6.23 -9.77
CA ALA A 20 -10.90 -7.24 -9.80
C ALA A 20 -11.32 -7.61 -8.37
N ALA A 21 -12.58 -7.97 -8.19
CA ALA A 21 -13.05 -8.50 -6.91
C ALA A 21 -12.31 -9.80 -6.56
N GLY A 22 -11.88 -9.95 -5.33
CA GLY A 22 -11.14 -11.12 -4.85
C GLY A 22 -9.63 -11.01 -4.89
N GLU A 23 -9.06 -10.02 -5.58
CA GLU A 23 -7.63 -9.78 -5.58
C GLU A 23 -7.14 -9.18 -4.26
N LEU A 24 -5.93 -9.57 -3.87
CA LEU A 24 -5.17 -8.94 -2.80
C LEU A 24 -4.06 -8.10 -3.41
N ALA A 25 -3.91 -6.86 -2.98
CA ALA A 25 -2.85 -5.98 -3.44
C ALA A 25 -1.90 -5.63 -2.29
N VAL A 26 -0.61 -5.56 -2.60
CA VAL A 26 0.41 -4.95 -1.75
C VAL A 26 0.89 -3.69 -2.45
N LEU A 27 0.73 -2.55 -1.78
CA LEU A 27 1.16 -1.25 -2.27
C LEU A 27 2.35 -0.78 -1.42
N TYR A 28 3.49 -0.59 -2.04
CA TYR A 28 4.71 -0.09 -1.38
C TYR A 28 5.05 1.29 -1.92
N CYS A 29 5.15 2.27 -1.03
CA CYS A 29 5.54 3.63 -1.36
C CYS A 29 7.08 3.74 -1.36
N ARG A 30 7.67 3.85 -2.56
CA ARG A 30 9.13 3.98 -2.72
C ARG A 30 9.61 5.39 -2.44
N ALA A 31 8.91 6.37 -3.00
CA ALA A 31 9.30 7.77 -2.89
C ALA A 31 8.07 8.66 -2.78
N GLU A 32 8.22 9.77 -2.10
CA GLU A 32 7.20 10.77 -1.81
C GLU A 32 6.09 10.22 -0.90
N ARG A 33 4.86 10.67 -1.06
CA ARG A 33 3.72 10.24 -0.24
C ARG A 33 2.51 9.95 -1.11
N VAL A 34 1.76 8.93 -0.73
CA VAL A 34 0.48 8.61 -1.33
C VAL A 34 -0.56 8.35 -0.24
N GLY A 35 -1.77 8.79 -0.48
CA GLY A 35 -2.91 8.41 0.34
C GLY A 35 -4.11 8.07 -0.52
N TRP A 36 -5.05 7.34 0.06
CA TRP A 36 -6.33 7.09 -0.56
C TRP A 36 -7.43 6.96 0.48
N LYS A 37 -8.63 7.24 0.03
CA LYS A 37 -9.86 7.06 0.80
C LYS A 37 -10.69 5.97 0.14
N THR A 38 -11.06 4.95 0.89
CA THR A 38 -11.94 3.89 0.39
C THR A 38 -13.40 4.35 0.39
N ALA A 39 -14.25 3.73 -0.42
CA ALA A 39 -15.68 4.00 -0.42
C ALA A 39 -16.33 3.81 0.97
N ALA A 40 -15.77 2.93 1.81
CA ALA A 40 -16.20 2.72 3.20
C ALA A 40 -15.78 3.85 4.16
N GLY A 41 -15.07 4.89 3.67
CA GLY A 41 -14.64 6.04 4.46
C GLY A 41 -13.31 5.87 5.21
N SER A 42 -12.67 4.71 5.14
CA SER A 42 -11.34 4.50 5.70
C SER A 42 -10.28 5.22 4.88
N SER A 43 -9.32 5.87 5.54
CA SER A 43 -8.21 6.55 4.89
C SER A 43 -6.89 5.84 5.20
N VAL A 44 -6.05 5.70 4.18
CA VAL A 44 -4.70 5.17 4.29
C VAL A 44 -3.72 6.22 3.80
N ASN A 45 -2.58 6.36 4.48
CA ASN A 45 -1.48 7.22 4.08
C ASN A 45 -0.19 6.44 4.19
N LEU A 46 0.63 6.47 3.15
CA LEU A 46 1.94 5.87 3.10
C LEU A 46 3.00 6.94 2.85
N GLY A 47 4.05 6.90 3.65
CA GLY A 47 5.30 7.60 3.40
C GLY A 47 6.33 6.69 2.72
N PRO A 48 7.51 7.23 2.35
CA PRO A 48 8.59 6.44 1.79
C PRO A 48 8.96 5.25 2.71
N GLY A 49 9.05 4.06 2.14
CA GLY A 49 9.33 2.82 2.85
C GLY A 49 8.11 2.11 3.44
N ASP A 50 6.97 2.79 3.57
CA ASP A 50 5.74 2.19 4.07
C ASP A 50 5.08 1.32 3.01
N PHE A 51 4.30 0.33 3.46
CA PHE A 51 3.46 -0.47 2.57
C PHE A 51 2.08 -0.72 3.16
N CYS A 52 1.15 -1.13 2.31
CA CYS A 52 -0.20 -1.51 2.71
C CYS A 52 -0.62 -2.77 2.00
N VAL A 53 -1.18 -3.72 2.75
CA VAL A 53 -1.89 -4.86 2.18
C VAL A 53 -3.38 -4.53 2.14
N CYS A 54 -4.00 -4.65 0.98
CA CYS A 54 -5.36 -4.18 0.77
C CYS A 54 -6.15 -5.15 -0.11
N PRO A 55 -7.38 -5.51 0.27
CA PRO A 55 -8.30 -6.21 -0.63
C PRO A 55 -8.55 -5.38 -1.89
N GLY A 56 -8.52 -6.03 -3.06
CA GLY A 56 -8.72 -5.35 -4.35
C GLY A 56 -10.06 -4.61 -4.44
N GLU A 57 -11.10 -5.18 -3.86
CA GLU A 57 -12.42 -4.56 -3.79
C GLU A 57 -12.46 -3.22 -3.07
N LEU A 58 -11.57 -2.99 -2.10
CA LEU A 58 -11.47 -1.72 -1.38
C LEU A 58 -10.69 -0.65 -2.16
N LEU A 59 -9.93 -1.07 -3.18
CA LEU A 59 -9.16 -0.17 -4.03
C LEU A 59 -9.90 0.21 -5.32
N ALA A 60 -10.93 -0.56 -5.72
CA ALA A 60 -11.65 -0.36 -6.97
C ALA A 60 -12.24 1.04 -7.11
N ASP A 61 -12.82 1.56 -6.02
CA ASP A 61 -13.45 2.87 -5.96
C ASP A 61 -12.70 3.83 -4.99
N ALA A 62 -11.42 3.55 -4.74
CA ALA A 62 -10.62 4.39 -3.85
C ALA A 62 -10.19 5.69 -4.54
N GLU A 63 -10.34 6.79 -3.84
CA GLU A 63 -9.88 8.11 -4.27
C GLU A 63 -8.42 8.31 -3.82
N PHE A 64 -7.48 8.26 -4.76
CA PHE A 64 -6.07 8.49 -4.50
C PHE A 64 -5.74 9.98 -4.49
N TYR A 65 -4.80 10.36 -3.64
CA TYR A 65 -4.24 11.71 -3.59
C TYR A 65 -2.73 11.69 -3.33
N PHE A 66 -2.04 12.68 -3.87
CA PHE A 66 -0.59 12.79 -3.86
C PHE A 66 -0.19 14.14 -3.26
N PRO A 67 0.20 14.20 -1.98
CA PRO A 67 0.53 15.46 -1.31
C PRO A 67 1.63 16.29 -1.99
N ASN A 68 2.54 15.62 -2.72
CA ASN A 68 3.68 16.24 -3.40
C ASN A 68 3.53 16.18 -4.94
N ASP A 69 2.29 16.06 -5.45
CA ASP A 69 1.94 15.96 -6.88
C ASP A 69 2.57 14.78 -7.63
N ARG A 70 3.34 13.94 -6.95
CA ARG A 70 3.96 12.74 -7.52
C ARG A 70 4.20 11.68 -6.46
N CYS A 71 4.32 10.43 -6.87
CA CYS A 71 4.70 9.31 -6.02
C CYS A 71 5.24 8.15 -6.86
N GLU A 72 6.27 7.46 -6.36
CA GLU A 72 6.70 6.18 -6.91
C GLU A 72 6.12 5.05 -6.07
N LEU A 73 5.32 4.21 -6.70
CA LEU A 73 4.60 3.12 -6.05
C LEU A 73 4.90 1.78 -6.73
N LEU A 74 5.22 0.76 -5.95
CA LEU A 74 5.17 -0.63 -6.41
C LEU A 74 3.83 -1.22 -5.98
N ARG A 75 3.09 -1.74 -6.96
CA ARG A 75 1.88 -2.50 -6.72
C ARG A 75 2.09 -3.95 -7.12
N ILE A 76 1.85 -4.84 -6.18
CA ILE A 76 1.89 -6.30 -6.37
C ILE A 76 0.46 -6.81 -6.20
N GLU A 77 -0.10 -7.38 -7.25
CA GLU A 77 -1.42 -7.98 -7.25
C GLU A 77 -1.32 -9.49 -7.14
N LEU A 78 -2.14 -10.07 -6.29
CA LEU A 78 -2.19 -11.50 -5.99
C LEU A 78 -3.62 -11.98 -6.25
N GLU A 79 -3.80 -12.85 -7.24
CA GLU A 79 -5.08 -13.50 -7.52
C GLU A 79 -5.39 -14.57 -6.46
N ASP A 80 -6.65 -14.77 -6.14
CA ASP A 80 -7.07 -15.71 -5.08
C ASP A 80 -6.58 -17.16 -5.30
N GLY A 81 -6.34 -17.56 -6.52
CA GLY A 81 -5.78 -18.89 -6.88
C GLY A 81 -4.26 -18.92 -7.02
N ALA A 82 -3.55 -17.84 -6.67
CA ALA A 82 -2.10 -17.81 -6.77
C ALA A 82 -1.45 -18.61 -5.63
N GLU A 83 -1.11 -19.87 -5.91
CA GLU A 83 -0.39 -20.74 -4.98
C GLU A 83 0.97 -21.10 -5.57
N PRO A 84 2.06 -20.40 -5.16
CA PRO A 84 3.38 -20.71 -5.64
C PRO A 84 3.82 -22.10 -5.13
N GLU A 85 4.07 -23.04 -6.03
CA GLU A 85 4.48 -24.41 -5.71
C GLU A 85 5.64 -24.48 -4.71
N LEU A 86 6.59 -23.54 -4.82
CA LEU A 86 7.78 -23.50 -3.98
C LEU A 86 7.50 -23.27 -2.48
N ILE A 87 6.35 -22.70 -2.15
CA ILE A 87 5.93 -22.45 -0.76
C ILE A 87 4.57 -23.09 -0.43
N ALA A 88 4.11 -24.03 -1.24
CA ALA A 88 2.80 -24.66 -1.06
C ALA A 88 2.63 -25.34 0.31
N ASP A 89 3.67 -25.99 0.79
CA ASP A 89 3.72 -26.64 2.13
C ASP A 89 3.71 -25.63 3.30
N SER A 90 4.02 -24.36 3.06
CA SER A 90 3.86 -23.32 4.08
C SER A 90 2.40 -22.96 4.34
N GLY A 91 1.49 -23.32 3.43
CA GLY A 91 0.09 -22.98 3.44
C GLY A 91 -0.20 -21.48 3.31
N VAL A 92 0.77 -20.70 2.82
CA VAL A 92 0.61 -19.25 2.57
C VAL A 92 -0.11 -19.06 1.24
N THR A 93 -1.34 -18.53 1.32
CA THR A 93 -2.16 -18.19 0.14
C THR A 93 -2.63 -16.73 0.23
N PRO A 94 -2.92 -16.06 -0.90
CA PRO A 94 -3.47 -14.70 -0.90
C PRO A 94 -4.73 -14.59 -0.05
N LYS A 95 -5.62 -15.56 -0.13
CA LYS A 95 -6.84 -15.62 0.68
C LYS A 95 -6.53 -15.64 2.18
N ARG A 96 -5.64 -16.52 2.64
CA ARG A 96 -5.26 -16.56 4.05
C ARG A 96 -4.58 -15.28 4.53
N LEU A 97 -3.76 -14.67 3.68
CA LEU A 97 -3.14 -13.36 3.99
C LEU A 97 -4.21 -12.27 4.11
N LYS A 98 -5.17 -12.22 3.17
CA LYS A 98 -6.30 -11.30 3.19
C LYS A 98 -7.11 -11.46 4.49
N ASP A 99 -7.56 -12.68 4.80
CA ASP A 99 -8.36 -12.97 5.96
C ASP A 99 -7.63 -12.61 7.26
N ARG A 100 -6.32 -12.87 7.33
CA ARG A 100 -5.53 -12.65 8.54
C ARG A 100 -5.12 -11.19 8.74
N LEU A 101 -4.65 -10.51 7.70
CA LEU A 101 -4.10 -9.16 7.82
C LEU A 101 -5.16 -8.09 7.66
N CYS A 102 -6.08 -8.27 6.70
CA CYS A 102 -6.98 -7.21 6.30
C CYS A 102 -8.28 -7.21 7.11
N GLY A 103 -8.80 -8.39 7.49
CA GLY A 103 -10.13 -8.46 8.10
C GLY A 103 -11.18 -7.75 7.24
N ALA A 104 -11.72 -6.65 7.74
CA ALA A 104 -12.69 -5.82 7.01
C ALA A 104 -12.08 -4.57 6.35
N GLY A 105 -10.76 -4.38 6.37
CA GLY A 105 -10.11 -3.16 5.90
C GLY A 105 -8.76 -3.36 5.26
N CYS A 106 -8.03 -2.28 5.06
CA CYS A 106 -6.64 -2.30 4.63
C CYS A 106 -5.71 -2.49 5.84
N PHE A 107 -4.54 -3.07 5.60
CA PHE A 107 -3.50 -3.28 6.59
C PHE A 107 -2.26 -2.43 6.24
N PRO A 108 -2.20 -1.16 6.67
CA PRO A 108 -1.02 -0.33 6.52
C PRO A 108 0.08 -0.77 7.50
N HIS A 109 1.33 -0.70 7.05
CA HIS A 109 2.50 -1.08 7.83
C HIS A 109 3.62 -0.08 7.60
N THR A 110 4.21 0.40 8.69
CA THR A 110 5.35 1.32 8.64
C THR A 110 6.61 0.58 8.19
N GLY A 111 7.40 1.23 7.36
CA GLY A 111 8.67 0.72 6.86
C GLY A 111 9.65 0.34 7.98
N SER A 112 10.49 -0.64 7.69
CA SER A 112 11.59 -1.10 8.53
C SER A 112 12.77 -1.49 7.65
N GLU A 113 13.96 -1.65 8.21
CA GLU A 113 15.13 -2.14 7.46
C GLU A 113 14.84 -3.46 6.73
N GLN A 114 14.05 -4.36 7.36
CA GLN A 114 13.68 -5.62 6.75
C GLN A 114 12.75 -5.43 5.54
N THR A 115 11.75 -4.57 5.66
CA THR A 115 10.82 -4.27 4.55
C THR A 115 11.55 -3.57 3.42
N GLU A 116 12.43 -2.63 3.72
CA GLU A 116 13.24 -1.95 2.72
C GLU A 116 14.15 -2.92 1.96
N SER A 117 14.80 -3.85 2.67
CA SER A 117 15.63 -4.91 2.06
C SER A 117 14.84 -5.82 1.10
N ILE A 118 13.56 -6.09 1.41
CA ILE A 118 12.70 -6.87 0.52
C ILE A 118 12.31 -6.05 -0.71
N PHE A 119 11.79 -4.83 -0.49
CA PHE A 119 11.20 -4.03 -1.56
C PHE A 119 12.22 -3.36 -2.48
N SER A 120 13.37 -2.89 -1.97
CA SER A 120 14.44 -2.31 -2.80
C SER A 120 14.91 -3.29 -3.88
N ALA A 121 14.99 -4.56 -3.54
CA ALA A 121 15.42 -5.62 -4.47
C ALA A 121 14.47 -5.83 -5.67
N PHE A 122 13.26 -5.26 -5.69
CA PHE A 122 12.40 -5.27 -6.87
C PHE A 122 12.88 -4.30 -7.96
N TYR A 123 13.68 -3.28 -7.60
CA TYR A 123 14.10 -2.22 -8.52
C TYR A 123 15.50 -2.45 -9.10
N ASP A 124 16.44 -2.90 -8.29
CA ASP A 124 17.88 -2.88 -8.63
C ASP A 124 18.35 -4.25 -9.11
N GLN A 125 17.77 -4.75 -10.23
CA GLN A 125 18.13 -6.06 -10.76
C GLN A 125 18.64 -5.98 -12.20
N PRO A 126 19.74 -6.69 -12.56
CA PRO A 126 20.19 -6.84 -13.94
C PRO A 126 19.08 -7.38 -14.83
N ALA A 127 18.97 -6.87 -16.06
CA ALA A 127 17.87 -7.20 -16.98
C ALA A 127 17.73 -8.72 -17.21
N GLU A 128 18.86 -9.43 -17.35
CA GLU A 128 18.90 -10.86 -17.61
C GLU A 128 18.37 -11.72 -16.44
N LEU A 129 18.54 -11.23 -15.22
CA LEU A 129 18.16 -11.96 -14.00
C LEU A 129 16.86 -11.44 -13.38
N ARG A 130 16.34 -10.32 -13.88
CA ARG A 130 15.21 -9.59 -13.29
C ARG A 130 14.01 -10.50 -13.00
N ASN A 131 13.59 -11.31 -13.97
CA ASN A 131 12.42 -12.16 -13.80
C ASN A 131 12.61 -13.23 -12.71
N ALA A 132 13.81 -13.81 -12.59
CA ALA A 132 14.13 -14.78 -11.55
C ALA A 132 14.13 -14.11 -10.16
N TYR A 133 14.78 -12.95 -10.05
CA TYR A 133 14.79 -12.19 -8.79
C TYR A 133 13.39 -11.75 -8.36
N LEU A 134 12.58 -11.21 -9.28
CA LEU A 134 11.21 -10.78 -8.96
C LEU A 134 10.37 -11.94 -8.41
N ARG A 135 10.52 -13.14 -8.97
CA ARG A 135 9.85 -14.36 -8.44
C ARG A 135 10.30 -14.68 -7.02
N ILE A 136 11.62 -14.74 -6.77
CA ILE A 136 12.18 -15.05 -5.45
C ILE A 136 11.75 -14.00 -4.43
N LYS A 137 11.82 -12.72 -4.78
CA LYS A 137 11.45 -11.62 -3.89
C LYS A 137 9.94 -11.58 -3.59
N THR A 138 9.12 -11.96 -4.55
CA THR A 138 7.68 -12.13 -4.29
C THR A 138 7.41 -13.26 -3.30
N LEU A 139 8.10 -14.39 -3.42
CA LEU A 139 7.97 -15.49 -2.46
C LEU A 139 8.45 -15.07 -1.06
N GLU A 140 9.58 -14.40 -0.98
CA GLU A 140 10.10 -13.83 0.29
C GLU A 140 9.09 -12.88 0.92
N LEU A 141 8.48 -11.98 0.12
CA LEU A 141 7.45 -11.08 0.58
C LEU A 141 6.23 -11.82 1.12
N LEU A 142 5.73 -12.84 0.43
CA LEU A 142 4.59 -13.65 0.89
C LEU A 142 4.89 -14.32 2.25
N LEU A 143 6.07 -14.91 2.40
CA LEU A 143 6.51 -15.50 3.66
C LEU A 143 6.68 -14.44 4.76
N TYR A 144 7.18 -13.25 4.41
CA TYR A 144 7.27 -12.14 5.33
C TYR A 144 5.89 -11.69 5.79
N LEU A 145 4.96 -11.45 4.88
CA LEU A 145 3.57 -11.10 5.22
C LEU A 145 2.91 -12.16 6.10
N ALA A 146 3.25 -13.43 5.88
CA ALA A 146 2.76 -14.53 6.70
C ALA A 146 3.25 -14.50 8.16
N LYS A 147 4.31 -13.81 8.51
CA LYS A 147 4.81 -13.64 9.88
C LYS A 147 4.21 -12.41 10.59
N LEU A 148 3.67 -11.46 9.82
CA LEU A 148 3.12 -10.25 10.41
C LEU A 148 1.89 -10.59 11.26
N GLU A 149 1.83 -10.01 12.44
CA GLU A 149 0.66 -10.09 13.28
C GLU A 149 -0.18 -8.83 13.12
N PRO A 150 -1.51 -8.93 13.02
CA PRO A 150 -2.40 -7.79 13.02
C PRO A 150 -2.41 -7.18 14.43
N SER A 151 -1.29 -6.57 14.83
CA SER A 151 -1.15 -5.94 16.14
C SER A 151 -1.59 -4.47 16.06
N GLY A 152 -1.97 -3.88 17.21
CA GLY A 152 -2.54 -2.54 17.37
C GLY A 152 -1.74 -1.35 16.79
N ARG A 153 -0.65 -1.59 16.05
CA ARG A 153 0.02 -0.58 15.21
C ARG A 153 -0.90 0.00 14.14
N ASN A 154 -1.92 -0.74 13.69
CA ASN A 154 -2.93 -0.22 12.77
C ASN A 154 -3.74 0.94 13.38
N GLN A 155 -3.93 0.95 14.70
CA GLN A 155 -4.57 2.09 15.37
C GLN A 155 -3.70 3.35 15.34
N MET A 156 -2.36 3.19 15.45
CA MET A 156 -1.44 4.33 15.37
C MET A 156 -1.36 4.92 13.96
N THR A 157 -1.42 4.08 12.93
CA THR A 157 -1.44 4.54 11.54
C THR A 157 -2.78 5.20 11.20
N GLN A 158 -3.90 4.72 11.73
CA GLN A 158 -5.21 5.40 11.62
C GLN A 158 -5.21 6.75 12.34
N TYR A 159 -4.59 6.84 13.52
CA TYR A 159 -4.45 8.10 14.26
C TYR A 159 -3.55 9.09 13.50
N GLN A 160 -2.46 8.64 12.92
CA GLN A 160 -1.60 9.47 12.06
C GLN A 160 -2.33 9.92 10.79
N ALA A 161 -3.13 9.06 10.17
CA ALA A 161 -3.95 9.40 9.02
C ALA A 161 -4.99 10.49 9.36
N GLU A 162 -5.60 10.39 10.54
CA GLU A 162 -6.54 11.38 11.04
C GLU A 162 -5.85 12.72 11.31
N GLN A 163 -4.66 12.72 11.90
CA GLN A 163 -3.87 13.94 12.10
C GLN A 163 -3.50 14.61 10.77
N VAL A 164 -3.06 13.84 9.78
CA VAL A 164 -2.75 14.35 8.43
C VAL A 164 -4.00 14.93 7.77
N ARG A 165 -5.17 14.31 7.95
CA ARG A 165 -6.45 14.83 7.46
C ARG A 165 -6.78 16.19 8.06
N VAL A 166 -6.69 16.30 9.38
CA VAL A 166 -6.96 17.56 10.10
C VAL A 166 -6.00 18.67 9.66
N ILE A 167 -4.70 18.36 9.54
CA ILE A 167 -3.71 19.34 9.07
C ILE A 167 -4.04 19.80 7.64
N ARG A 168 -4.46 18.90 6.77
CA ARG A 168 -4.85 19.27 5.40
C ARG A 168 -6.11 20.15 5.39
N GLU A 169 -7.15 19.78 6.14
CA GLU A 169 -8.35 20.60 6.25
C GLU A 169 -8.03 22.02 6.74
N ILE A 170 -7.13 22.15 7.72
CA ILE A 170 -6.65 23.46 8.19
C ILE A 170 -5.88 24.18 7.09
N HIS A 171 -4.98 23.50 6.38
CA HIS A 171 -4.22 24.07 5.26
C HIS A 171 -5.16 24.60 4.16
N ASP A 172 -6.14 23.80 3.75
CA ASP A 172 -7.10 24.16 2.71
C ASP A 172 -8.00 25.32 3.17
N LEU A 173 -8.39 25.34 4.45
CA LEU A 173 -9.12 26.45 5.04
C LEU A 173 -8.28 27.74 5.01
N LEU A 174 -7.01 27.69 5.39
CA LEU A 174 -6.11 28.83 5.37
C LEU A 174 -5.85 29.30 3.94
N ALA A 175 -5.59 28.38 3.01
CA ALA A 175 -5.34 28.70 1.59
C ALA A 175 -6.57 29.36 0.92
N SER A 176 -7.79 28.89 1.26
CA SER A 176 -9.04 29.44 0.73
C SER A 176 -9.40 30.81 1.30
N ASN A 177 -8.80 31.18 2.44
CA ASN A 177 -9.12 32.40 3.19
C ASN A 177 -7.89 33.25 3.50
N MET A 178 -6.93 33.33 2.58
CA MET A 178 -5.63 34.03 2.79
C MET A 178 -5.78 35.50 3.16
N GLU A 179 -6.92 36.13 2.88
CA GLU A 179 -7.20 37.51 3.24
C GLU A 179 -7.80 37.67 4.66
N ARG A 180 -8.19 36.55 5.29
CA ARG A 180 -8.84 36.55 6.61
C ARG A 180 -7.81 36.25 7.71
N ARG A 181 -7.82 37.06 8.78
CA ARG A 181 -7.03 36.74 9.97
C ARG A 181 -7.85 35.81 10.87
N PHE A 182 -7.32 34.61 11.11
CA PHE A 182 -7.87 33.66 12.05
C PHE A 182 -7.33 33.91 13.46
N THR A 183 -8.19 33.78 14.46
CA THR A 183 -7.80 33.79 15.89
C THR A 183 -7.84 32.37 16.44
N ILE A 184 -7.18 32.13 17.59
CA ILE A 184 -7.12 30.80 18.23
C ILE A 184 -8.52 30.34 18.71
N GLU A 185 -9.48 31.23 18.79
CA GLU A 185 -10.86 30.93 19.22
C GLU A 185 -11.80 30.57 18.04
N GLU A 186 -11.36 30.71 16.79
CA GLU A 186 -12.04 30.28 15.58
C GLU A 186 -11.52 28.92 15.07
#